data_0412ad097fbaafdd8c8c571d50988a4d
#
_entry.id   0412ad097fbaafdd8c8c571d50988a4d
#
_cell.length_a   1.000
_cell.length_b   1.000
_cell.length_c   1.000
_cell.angle_alpha   90.00
_cell.angle_beta   90.00
_cell.angle_gamma   90.00
#
_symmetry.space_group_name_H-M   'P 1'
#
loop_
_entity.id
_entity.type
_entity.pdbx_description
1 polymer ?
#
loop_
_entity_poly.entity_id
_entity_poly.type
_entity_poly.pdbx_seq_one_letter_code
_entity_poly.pdbx_strand_id
1 'polypeptide(L)'
;MSLIIDCHGHYTVLPKAHDQWREDQVAAFRAGTAPPPYPDIPDDEVRRTIEDNQLRLIRERGADLTIFSPRASAMAHHVGDQHVSETWAQHCNNLVYRVTKLFPDTFVGVCMLPQSPKADLAASVRELRRCVEQLGFIGCNLNPDPGGGHFDHPPLTDEYWFPIYEAMCELDVPAMIHVSGSC
;
A
#
# COMPACT_ATOMS: atom_id res chain seq x y z
N MET A 1 19.91 23.06 10.67
CA MET A 1 18.48 23.09 10.30
C MET A 1 17.83 21.86 10.92
N SER A 2 16.58 21.95 11.38
CA SER A 2 15.84 20.80 11.87
C SER A 2 15.31 20.00 10.68
N LEU A 3 15.40 18.69 10.72
CA LEU A 3 14.83 17.76 9.73
C LEU A 3 13.30 17.77 9.86
N ILE A 4 12.57 17.96 8.76
CA ILE A 4 11.10 17.91 8.70
C ILE A 4 10.70 16.64 7.96
N ILE A 5 10.07 15.72 8.70
CA ILE A 5 9.61 14.43 8.16
C ILE A 5 8.08 14.44 8.10
N ASP A 6 7.54 14.27 6.90
CA ASP A 6 6.13 13.96 6.71
C ASP A 6 5.93 12.46 6.94
N CYS A 7 5.26 12.11 8.04
CA CYS A 7 5.06 10.70 8.41
C CYS A 7 3.84 10.04 7.75
N HIS A 8 3.09 10.76 6.90
CA HIS A 8 1.82 10.27 6.34
C HIS A 8 1.62 10.68 4.88
N GLY A 9 2.52 10.24 4.02
CA GLY A 9 2.42 10.46 2.59
C GLY A 9 1.76 9.30 1.84
N HIS A 10 1.01 9.63 0.78
CA HIS A 10 0.39 8.64 -0.10
C HIS A 10 0.68 8.90 -1.57
N TYR A 11 0.80 7.83 -2.36
CA TYR A 11 0.85 7.93 -3.81
C TYR A 11 -0.55 8.22 -4.37
N THR A 12 -0.92 9.51 -4.43
CA THR A 12 -2.28 9.95 -4.76
C THR A 12 -2.55 10.11 -6.25
N VAL A 13 -1.52 10.44 -7.04
CA VAL A 13 -1.62 10.59 -8.50
C VAL A 13 -0.83 9.47 -9.15
N LEU A 14 -1.52 8.40 -9.46
CA LEU A 14 -0.94 7.18 -10.02
C LEU A 14 -0.86 7.24 -11.56
N PRO A 15 0.01 6.43 -12.20
CA PRO A 15 -0.06 6.17 -13.62
C PRO A 15 -1.43 5.65 -14.03
N LYS A 16 -2.00 6.18 -15.11
CA LYS A 16 -3.35 5.79 -15.57
C LYS A 16 -3.49 4.29 -15.84
N ALA A 17 -2.44 3.68 -16.37
CA ALA A 17 -2.41 2.24 -16.66
C ALA A 17 -2.52 1.39 -15.39
N HIS A 18 -2.01 1.86 -14.24
CA HIS A 18 -2.15 1.20 -12.95
C HIS A 18 -3.59 1.22 -12.45
N ASP A 19 -4.24 2.40 -12.47
CA ASP A 19 -5.64 2.53 -12.07
C ASP A 19 -6.57 1.72 -12.99
N GLN A 20 -6.35 1.76 -14.31
CA GLN A 20 -7.12 0.98 -15.28
C GLN A 20 -6.98 -0.53 -15.06
N TRP A 21 -5.77 -1.00 -14.79
CA TRP A 21 -5.55 -2.41 -14.48
C TRP A 21 -6.35 -2.87 -13.25
N ARG A 22 -6.47 -2.03 -12.21
CA ARG A 22 -7.30 -2.34 -11.05
C ARG A 22 -8.77 -2.48 -11.42
N GLU A 23 -9.29 -1.62 -12.27
CA GLU A 23 -10.68 -1.72 -12.77
C GLU A 23 -10.88 -3.02 -13.54
N ASP A 24 -9.95 -3.36 -14.43
CA ASP A 24 -9.97 -4.58 -15.24
C ASP A 24 -9.85 -5.84 -14.36
N GLN A 25 -9.00 -5.82 -13.32
CA GLN A 25 -8.88 -6.91 -12.35
C GLN A 25 -10.21 -7.19 -11.65
N VAL A 26 -10.87 -6.14 -11.17
CA VAL A 26 -12.16 -6.26 -10.48
C VAL A 26 -13.26 -6.73 -11.45
N ALA A 27 -13.27 -6.23 -12.68
CA ALA A 27 -14.22 -6.65 -13.71
C ALA A 27 -14.03 -8.13 -14.07
N ALA A 28 -12.78 -8.58 -14.24
CA ALA A 28 -12.44 -9.97 -14.53
C ALA A 28 -12.86 -10.90 -13.37
N PHE A 29 -12.60 -10.52 -12.12
CA PHE A 29 -13.07 -11.26 -10.95
C PHE A 29 -14.59 -11.44 -10.96
N ARG A 30 -15.34 -10.38 -11.20
CA ARG A 30 -16.82 -10.42 -11.28
C ARG A 30 -17.34 -11.29 -12.42
N ALA A 31 -16.60 -11.35 -13.53
CA ALA A 31 -16.91 -12.18 -14.69
C ALA A 31 -16.44 -13.64 -14.55
N GLY A 32 -15.71 -13.99 -13.48
CA GLY A 32 -15.10 -15.31 -13.31
C GLY A 32 -13.99 -15.61 -14.33
N THR A 33 -13.29 -14.59 -14.81
CA THR A 33 -12.17 -14.69 -15.78
C THR A 33 -10.86 -14.24 -15.15
N ALA A 34 -9.74 -14.58 -15.77
CA ALA A 34 -8.44 -14.08 -15.34
C ALA A 34 -8.29 -12.58 -15.70
N PRO A 35 -7.65 -11.77 -14.83
CA PRO A 35 -7.33 -10.38 -15.17
C PRO A 35 -6.27 -10.33 -16.29
N PRO A 36 -6.18 -9.20 -17.01
CA PRO A 36 -5.10 -8.99 -17.96
C PRO A 36 -3.74 -8.96 -17.25
N PRO A 37 -2.64 -9.18 -17.97
CA PRO A 37 -1.31 -9.00 -17.39
C PRO A 37 -1.13 -7.56 -16.92
N TYR A 38 -0.36 -7.38 -15.81
CA TYR A 38 -0.06 -6.04 -15.33
C TYR A 38 0.75 -5.27 -16.39
N PRO A 39 0.40 -4.01 -16.67
CA PRO A 39 1.06 -3.24 -17.71
C PRO A 39 2.52 -2.92 -17.37
N ASP A 40 3.34 -2.87 -18.41
CA ASP A 40 4.68 -2.29 -18.28
C ASP A 40 4.57 -0.75 -18.23
N ILE A 41 4.80 -0.17 -17.06
CA ILE A 41 4.73 1.28 -16.83
C ILE A 41 6.17 1.83 -16.84
N PRO A 42 6.54 2.71 -17.79
CA PRO A 42 7.89 3.27 -17.84
C PRO A 42 8.22 4.13 -16.59
N ASP A 43 9.47 4.11 -16.18
CA ASP A 43 9.95 4.95 -15.05
C ASP A 43 9.75 6.45 -15.29
N ASP A 44 9.82 6.91 -16.52
CA ASP A 44 9.55 8.31 -16.88
C ASP A 44 8.09 8.71 -16.62
N GLU A 45 7.14 7.78 -16.76
CA GLU A 45 5.75 8.02 -16.39
C GLU A 45 5.60 8.12 -14.88
N VAL A 46 6.21 7.19 -14.13
CA VAL A 46 6.23 7.22 -12.67
C VAL A 46 6.87 8.52 -12.17
N ARG A 47 8.00 8.95 -12.74
CA ARG A 47 8.65 10.22 -12.38
C ARG A 47 7.72 11.41 -12.54
N ARG A 48 7.07 11.55 -13.70
CA ARG A 48 6.15 12.67 -13.97
C ARG A 48 5.02 12.75 -12.95
N THR A 49 4.41 11.62 -12.57
CA THR A 49 3.34 11.61 -11.57
C THR A 49 3.80 12.13 -10.20
N ILE A 50 5.05 11.89 -9.84
CA ILE A 50 5.64 12.33 -8.56
C ILE A 50 6.12 13.79 -8.66
N GLU A 51 6.85 14.15 -9.70
CA GLU A 51 7.44 15.49 -9.88
C GLU A 51 6.37 16.57 -9.97
N ASP A 52 5.32 16.33 -10.73
CA ASP A 52 4.23 17.29 -10.95
C ASP A 52 3.30 17.44 -9.72
N ASN A 53 3.38 16.53 -8.75
CA ASN A 53 2.47 16.49 -7.61
C ASN A 53 3.20 16.50 -6.26
N GLN A 54 3.47 15.29 -5.70
CA GLN A 54 3.99 15.17 -4.33
C GLN A 54 5.34 15.86 -4.15
N LEU A 55 6.27 15.65 -5.07
CA LEU A 55 7.62 16.23 -4.96
C LEU A 55 7.59 17.76 -5.00
N ARG A 56 6.76 18.32 -5.87
CA ARG A 56 6.55 19.77 -5.92
C ARG A 56 6.03 20.31 -4.59
N LEU A 57 4.99 19.66 -4.03
CA LEU A 57 4.39 20.08 -2.75
C LEU A 57 5.36 19.94 -1.56
N ILE A 58 6.14 18.87 -1.52
CA ILE A 58 7.16 18.63 -0.50
C ILE A 58 8.19 19.77 -0.51
N ARG A 59 8.70 20.11 -1.70
CA ARG A 59 9.67 21.20 -1.89
C ARG A 59 9.09 22.56 -1.53
N GLU A 60 7.88 22.87 -1.96
CA GLU A 60 7.19 24.12 -1.63
C GLU A 60 6.95 24.31 -0.13
N ARG A 61 6.74 23.21 0.60
CA ARG A 61 6.48 23.22 2.05
C ARG A 61 7.73 23.03 2.91
N GLY A 62 8.88 22.76 2.29
CA GLY A 62 10.16 22.59 2.97
C GLY A 62 10.26 21.32 3.80
N ALA A 63 9.51 20.26 3.46
CA ALA A 63 9.71 18.95 4.06
C ALA A 63 10.94 18.27 3.42
N ASP A 64 11.72 17.55 4.23
CA ASP A 64 12.96 16.91 3.81
C ASP A 64 12.74 15.45 3.40
N LEU A 65 11.83 14.75 4.10
CA LEU A 65 11.56 13.33 3.89
C LEU A 65 10.07 13.05 4.03
N THR A 66 9.56 12.10 3.25
CA THR A 66 8.18 11.61 3.35
C THR A 66 8.17 10.10 3.52
N ILE A 67 7.48 9.60 4.57
CA ILE A 67 7.12 8.19 4.70
C ILE A 67 5.95 7.95 3.75
N PHE A 68 6.18 7.13 2.71
CA PHE A 68 5.35 7.07 1.52
C PHE A 68 4.70 5.70 1.33
N SER A 69 3.39 5.69 1.16
CA SER A 69 2.58 4.48 1.06
C SER A 69 1.68 4.48 -0.19
N PRO A 70 1.13 3.32 -0.57
CA PRO A 70 0.02 3.27 -1.52
C PRO A 70 -1.16 4.14 -1.08
N ARG A 71 -1.99 4.58 -2.02
CA ARG A 71 -3.18 5.39 -1.72
C ARG A 71 -4.18 4.59 -0.91
N ALA A 72 -4.46 5.03 0.33
CA ALA A 72 -5.33 4.35 1.27
C ALA A 72 -6.75 4.09 0.72
N SER A 73 -7.35 5.06 0.04
CA SER A 73 -8.68 4.94 -0.57
C SER A 73 -8.75 3.88 -1.69
N ALA A 74 -7.62 3.42 -2.21
CA ALA A 74 -7.55 2.38 -3.23
C ALA A 74 -7.30 0.97 -2.64
N MET A 75 -7.14 0.84 -1.33
CA MET A 75 -6.92 -0.45 -0.69
C MET A 75 -8.08 -1.41 -0.93
N ALA A 76 -9.32 -1.01 -0.67
CA ALA A 76 -10.56 -1.71 -1.00
C ALA A 76 -10.46 -3.25 -0.89
N HIS A 77 -9.96 -3.76 0.25
CA HIS A 77 -9.69 -5.18 0.47
C HIS A 77 -10.93 -6.08 0.42
N HIS A 78 -12.12 -5.47 0.65
CA HIS A 78 -13.42 -6.13 0.54
C HIS A 78 -13.87 -6.36 -0.91
N VAL A 79 -13.16 -5.79 -1.89
CA VAL A 79 -13.50 -5.94 -3.30
C VAL A 79 -12.71 -7.11 -3.90
N GLY A 80 -13.40 -8.19 -4.18
CA GLY A 80 -12.81 -9.43 -4.65
C GLY A 80 -12.54 -10.43 -3.53
N ASP A 81 -11.67 -11.37 -3.80
CA ASP A 81 -11.21 -12.38 -2.85
C ASP A 81 -9.78 -12.11 -2.36
N GLN A 82 -9.26 -13.04 -1.57
CA GLN A 82 -7.89 -12.98 -1.06
C GLN A 82 -6.84 -12.84 -2.17
N HIS A 83 -6.98 -13.56 -3.28
CA HIS A 83 -6.03 -13.50 -4.40
C HIS A 83 -6.05 -12.14 -5.09
N VAL A 84 -7.24 -11.55 -5.27
CA VAL A 84 -7.41 -10.18 -5.81
C VAL A 84 -6.73 -9.17 -4.90
N SER A 85 -6.90 -9.29 -3.58
CA SER A 85 -6.27 -8.41 -2.58
C SER A 85 -4.74 -8.56 -2.57
N GLU A 86 -4.21 -9.80 -2.59
CA GLU A 86 -2.77 -10.07 -2.63
C GLU A 86 -2.10 -9.47 -3.87
N THR A 87 -2.66 -9.75 -5.04
CA THR A 87 -2.09 -9.26 -6.31
C THR A 87 -2.11 -7.74 -6.36
N TRP A 88 -3.21 -7.13 -5.92
CA TRP A 88 -3.31 -5.67 -5.86
C TRP A 88 -2.30 -5.05 -4.90
N ALA A 89 -2.20 -5.56 -3.68
CA ALA A 89 -1.22 -5.09 -2.69
C ALA A 89 0.21 -5.16 -3.22
N GLN A 90 0.59 -6.27 -3.86
CA GLN A 90 1.92 -6.43 -4.45
C GLN A 90 2.22 -5.40 -5.55
N HIS A 91 1.27 -5.14 -6.46
CA HIS A 91 1.47 -4.13 -7.51
C HIS A 91 1.60 -2.72 -6.92
N CYS A 92 0.76 -2.36 -5.95
CA CYS A 92 0.84 -1.07 -5.26
C CYS A 92 2.18 -0.90 -4.53
N ASN A 93 2.63 -1.92 -3.78
CA ASN A 93 3.89 -1.87 -3.05
C ASN A 93 5.10 -1.82 -3.99
N ASN A 94 5.07 -2.58 -5.10
CA ASN A 94 6.12 -2.53 -6.11
C ASN A 94 6.22 -1.14 -6.76
N LEU A 95 5.09 -0.47 -6.97
CA LEU A 95 5.08 0.88 -7.52
C LEU A 95 5.65 1.91 -6.53
N VAL A 96 5.31 1.81 -5.24
CA VAL A 96 5.93 2.63 -4.19
C VAL A 96 7.43 2.36 -4.12
N TYR A 97 7.86 1.10 -4.18
CA TYR A 97 9.28 0.75 -4.21
C TYR A 97 10.02 1.44 -5.37
N ARG A 98 9.44 1.46 -6.58
CA ARG A 98 10.03 2.18 -7.71
C ARG A 98 10.19 3.66 -7.40
N VAL A 99 9.19 4.30 -6.78
CA VAL A 99 9.30 5.72 -6.37
C VAL A 99 10.45 5.93 -5.39
N THR A 100 10.63 5.05 -4.40
CA THR A 100 11.76 5.18 -3.45
C THR A 100 13.12 5.00 -4.12
N LYS A 101 13.22 4.25 -5.22
CA LYS A 101 14.45 4.13 -6.02
C LYS A 101 14.69 5.31 -6.94
N LEU A 102 13.63 5.91 -7.45
CA LEU A 102 13.71 7.09 -8.32
C LEU A 102 14.02 8.39 -7.56
N PHE A 103 13.63 8.45 -6.28
CA PHE A 103 13.78 9.62 -5.40
C PHE A 103 14.24 9.22 -3.99
N PRO A 104 15.41 8.60 -3.84
CA PRO A 104 15.86 7.98 -2.60
C PRO A 104 16.09 8.97 -1.44
N ASP A 105 16.36 10.23 -1.75
CA ASP A 105 16.60 11.28 -0.75
C ASP A 105 15.29 11.90 -0.22
N THR A 106 14.14 11.53 -0.78
CA THR A 106 12.86 12.18 -0.47
C THR A 106 11.82 11.20 0.06
N PHE A 107 11.81 9.96 -0.43
CA PHE A 107 10.77 8.99 -0.07
C PHE A 107 11.32 7.73 0.57
N VAL A 108 10.67 7.33 1.68
CA VAL A 108 10.89 6.05 2.34
C VAL A 108 9.58 5.26 2.31
N GLY A 109 9.63 4.00 1.88
CA GLY A 109 8.43 3.20 1.64
C GLY A 109 7.85 2.57 2.89
N VAL A 110 6.52 2.55 2.97
CA VAL A 110 5.73 1.67 3.83
C VAL A 110 4.71 0.91 2.99
N CYS A 111 4.39 -0.32 3.38
CA CYS A 111 3.55 -1.19 2.56
C CYS A 111 2.07 -1.15 2.93
N MET A 112 1.25 -1.49 1.96
CA MET A 112 -0.13 -1.95 2.11
C MET A 112 -0.14 -3.46 2.29
N LEU A 113 -0.95 -3.96 3.24
CA LEU A 113 -1.11 -5.40 3.47
C LEU A 113 -2.38 -5.92 2.78
N PRO A 114 -2.37 -7.14 2.22
CA PRO A 114 -3.58 -7.76 1.66
C PRO A 114 -4.49 -8.29 2.78
N GLN A 115 -5.37 -7.43 3.28
CA GLN A 115 -6.27 -7.69 4.38
C GLN A 115 -7.67 -8.05 3.88
N SER A 116 -7.82 -9.11 3.07
CA SER A 116 -9.14 -9.53 2.60
C SER A 116 -10.04 -9.96 3.77
N PRO A 117 -11.33 -9.52 3.79
CA PRO A 117 -12.24 -9.86 4.88
C PRO A 117 -12.34 -11.36 5.13
N LYS A 118 -12.25 -11.75 6.42
CA LYS A 118 -12.39 -13.15 6.89
C LYS A 118 -11.34 -14.15 6.36
N ALA A 119 -10.33 -13.67 5.64
CA ALA A 119 -9.17 -14.50 5.25
C ALA A 119 -8.23 -14.68 6.44
N ASP A 120 -7.37 -15.72 6.37
CA ASP A 120 -6.24 -15.77 7.28
C ASP A 120 -5.22 -14.65 6.95
N LEU A 121 -4.36 -14.34 7.90
CA LEU A 121 -3.37 -13.27 7.75
C LEU A 121 -2.04 -13.73 7.15
N ALA A 122 -1.93 -14.98 6.70
CA ALA A 122 -0.67 -15.50 6.19
C ALA A 122 -0.15 -14.73 4.98
N ALA A 123 -1.05 -14.29 4.10
CA ALA A 123 -0.70 -13.44 2.95
C ALA A 123 -0.20 -12.06 3.38
N SER A 124 -0.84 -11.45 4.39
CA SER A 124 -0.41 -10.18 4.95
C SER A 124 0.97 -10.27 5.58
N VAL A 125 1.24 -11.34 6.33
CA VAL A 125 2.57 -11.60 6.93
C VAL A 125 3.64 -11.81 5.85
N ARG A 126 3.34 -12.61 4.82
CA ARG A 126 4.29 -12.82 3.70
C ARG A 126 4.62 -11.51 2.99
N GLU A 127 3.61 -10.69 2.71
CA GLU A 127 3.81 -9.42 2.02
C GLU A 127 4.56 -8.40 2.90
N LEU A 128 4.28 -8.35 4.21
CA LEU A 128 5.04 -7.52 5.14
C LEU A 128 6.53 -7.90 5.12
N ARG A 129 6.84 -9.19 5.27
CA ARG A 129 8.23 -9.68 5.21
C ARG A 129 8.88 -9.35 3.88
N ARG A 130 8.21 -9.60 2.77
CA ARG A 130 8.73 -9.26 1.44
C ARG A 130 9.07 -7.78 1.32
N CYS A 131 8.17 -6.91 1.77
CA CYS A 131 8.36 -5.46 1.67
C CYS A 131 9.51 -4.97 2.55
N VAL A 132 9.65 -5.48 3.76
CA VAL A 132 10.73 -5.07 4.66
C VAL A 132 12.07 -5.68 4.23
N GLU A 133 12.14 -7.00 4.04
CA GLU A 133 13.41 -7.71 3.79
C GLU A 133 13.94 -7.52 2.37
N GLN A 134 13.07 -7.40 1.36
CA GLN A 134 13.49 -7.35 -0.04
C GLN A 134 13.37 -5.94 -0.65
N LEU A 135 12.37 -5.16 -0.24
CA LEU A 135 12.15 -3.81 -0.77
C LEU A 135 12.73 -2.71 0.14
N GLY A 136 13.10 -3.03 1.38
CA GLY A 136 13.66 -2.09 2.34
C GLY A 136 12.64 -1.11 2.91
N PHE A 137 11.37 -1.51 3.01
CA PHE A 137 10.33 -0.71 3.61
C PHE A 137 10.48 -0.68 5.13
N ILE A 138 10.04 0.42 5.75
CA ILE A 138 10.25 0.67 7.18
C ILE A 138 9.00 0.42 8.04
N GLY A 139 7.93 -0.09 7.47
CA GLY A 139 6.68 -0.36 8.17
C GLY A 139 5.52 -0.65 7.22
N CYS A 140 4.32 -0.66 7.78
CA CYS A 140 3.11 -0.91 7.01
C CYS A 140 1.93 0.00 7.44
N ASN A 141 0.93 0.11 6.59
CA ASN A 141 -0.39 0.57 6.97
C ASN A 141 -1.26 -0.62 7.35
N LEU A 142 -1.88 -0.57 8.52
CA LEU A 142 -2.81 -1.58 9.03
C LEU A 142 -4.22 -0.99 9.02
N ASN A 143 -5.09 -1.56 8.20
CA ASN A 143 -6.48 -1.14 8.13
C ASN A 143 -7.29 -1.81 9.26
N PRO A 144 -7.91 -1.03 10.18
CA PRO A 144 -8.71 -1.57 11.27
C PRO A 144 -10.07 -2.13 10.83
N ASP A 145 -10.54 -1.75 9.64
CA ASP A 145 -11.77 -2.28 9.03
C ASP A 145 -11.55 -2.65 7.55
N PRO A 146 -10.97 -3.81 7.27
CA PRO A 146 -10.82 -4.28 5.91
C PRO A 146 -12.14 -4.61 5.21
N GLY A 147 -13.25 -4.67 5.95
CA GLY A 147 -14.61 -4.88 5.44
C GLY A 147 -15.23 -3.68 4.72
N GLY A 148 -14.53 -2.53 4.65
CA GLY A 148 -14.98 -1.36 3.90
C GLY A 148 -16.14 -0.58 4.54
N GLY A 149 -16.16 -0.46 5.85
CA GLY A 149 -17.17 0.28 6.61
C GLY A 149 -18.20 -0.60 7.33
N HIS A 150 -18.11 -1.92 7.13
CA HIS A 150 -19.08 -2.84 7.76
C HIS A 150 -18.69 -3.28 9.16
N PHE A 151 -17.42 -3.11 9.58
CA PHE A 151 -16.88 -3.49 10.89
C PHE A 151 -17.24 -4.94 11.30
N ASP A 152 -17.25 -5.84 10.35
CA ASP A 152 -17.55 -7.27 10.55
C ASP A 152 -16.30 -8.11 10.81
N HIS A 153 -15.19 -7.45 11.05
CA HIS A 153 -13.89 -8.03 11.41
C HIS A 153 -13.62 -7.98 12.91
N PRO A 154 -12.77 -8.87 13.43
CA PRO A 154 -12.26 -8.76 14.79
C PRO A 154 -11.57 -7.41 15.02
N PRO A 155 -11.79 -6.75 16.18
CA PRO A 155 -11.09 -5.51 16.52
C PRO A 155 -9.58 -5.74 16.58
N LEU A 156 -8.78 -4.70 16.38
CA LEU A 156 -7.31 -4.81 16.39
C LEU A 156 -6.72 -5.34 17.72
N THR A 157 -7.52 -5.42 18.78
CA THR A 157 -7.14 -6.03 20.07
C THR A 157 -7.34 -7.55 20.11
N ASP A 158 -7.95 -8.15 19.08
CA ASP A 158 -8.21 -9.57 19.02
C ASP A 158 -6.97 -10.37 18.61
N GLU A 159 -6.85 -11.61 19.11
CA GLU A 159 -5.77 -12.55 18.79
C GLU A 159 -5.65 -12.86 17.29
N TYR A 160 -6.71 -12.66 16.54
CA TYR A 160 -6.70 -12.77 15.08
C TYR A 160 -5.54 -11.97 14.44
N TRP A 161 -5.17 -10.82 15.01
CA TRP A 161 -4.12 -9.95 14.47
C TRP A 161 -2.71 -10.30 14.93
N PHE A 162 -2.54 -11.20 15.88
CA PHE A 162 -1.25 -11.55 16.46
C PHE A 162 -0.20 -11.97 15.43
N PRO A 163 -0.52 -12.73 14.36
CA PRO A 163 0.49 -13.07 13.36
C PRO A 163 1.15 -11.85 12.67
N ILE A 164 0.39 -10.76 12.48
CA ILE A 164 0.96 -9.50 11.96
C ILE A 164 1.82 -8.83 13.02
N TYR A 165 1.35 -8.76 14.27
CA TYR A 165 2.09 -8.12 15.36
C TYR A 165 3.40 -8.86 15.67
N GLU A 166 3.39 -10.17 15.66
CA GLU A 166 4.60 -10.99 15.80
C GLU A 166 5.59 -10.69 14.69
N ALA A 167 5.15 -10.70 13.44
CA ALA A 167 6.01 -10.36 12.30
C ALA A 167 6.56 -8.92 12.38
N MET A 168 5.77 -7.94 12.82
CA MET A 168 6.23 -6.58 13.06
C MET A 168 7.31 -6.52 14.14
N CYS A 169 7.12 -7.25 15.24
CA CYS A 169 8.12 -7.32 16.32
C CYS A 169 9.42 -7.98 15.86
N GLU A 170 9.34 -9.08 15.10
CA GLU A 170 10.51 -9.78 14.56
C GLU A 170 11.28 -8.93 13.55
N LEU A 171 10.58 -8.11 12.76
CA LEU A 171 11.17 -7.23 11.74
C LEU A 171 11.57 -5.85 12.31
N ASP A 172 11.24 -5.54 13.55
CA ASP A 172 11.44 -4.25 14.22
C ASP A 172 10.86 -3.07 13.42
N VAL A 173 9.60 -3.21 12.98
CA VAL A 173 8.91 -2.18 12.17
C VAL A 173 7.58 -1.76 12.77
N PRO A 174 7.20 -0.46 12.65
CA PRO A 174 5.92 0.05 13.11
C PRO A 174 4.80 -0.20 12.08
N ALA A 175 3.55 -0.09 12.55
CA ALA A 175 2.38 0.08 11.70
C ALA A 175 1.69 1.41 11.98
N MET A 176 1.20 2.05 10.93
CA MET A 176 0.22 3.12 11.02
C MET A 176 -1.17 2.51 10.95
N ILE A 177 -2.00 2.76 11.96
CA ILE A 177 -3.43 2.41 11.89
C ILE A 177 -4.10 3.37 10.91
N HIS A 178 -4.53 2.83 9.79
CA HIS A 178 -5.03 3.63 8.69
C HIS A 178 -6.37 3.15 8.18
N VAL A 179 -7.41 3.94 8.45
CA VAL A 179 -8.77 3.66 7.95
C VAL A 179 -8.82 3.93 6.44
N SER A 180 -9.43 3.01 5.70
CA SER A 180 -9.75 3.21 4.29
C SER A 180 -11.17 2.74 3.99
N GLY A 181 -11.98 3.60 3.39
CA GLY A 181 -13.31 3.23 2.94
C GLY A 181 -14.38 3.12 4.03
N SER A 182 -14.14 3.60 5.25
CA SER A 182 -15.21 3.76 6.24
C SER A 182 -16.04 5.00 5.90
N CYS A 183 -17.33 4.83 5.76
CA CYS A 183 -18.30 5.92 5.59
C CYS A 183 -18.75 6.45 6.95
#